data_aab2d278fa16e905793ab10fca46e3dc
#
_entry.id   aab2d278fa16e905793ab10fca46e3dc
#
_cell.length_a   1.000
_cell.length_b   1.000
_cell.length_c   1.000
_cell.angle_alpha   90.00
_cell.angle_beta   90.00
_cell.angle_gamma   90.00
#
_symmetry.space_group_name_H-M   'P 1'
#
loop_
_entity.id
_entity.type
_entity.pdbx_description
1 polymer ?
#
loop_
_entity_poly.entity_id
_entity_poly.type
_entity_poly.pdbx_seq_one_letter_code
_entity_poly.pdbx_strand_id
1 'polypeptide(L)'
;KNVRKRWIIVSELYNVTSSPHIRAKDSTQRIMLYVIIALLPATVFGIINFGPRALAVVVVSIASCLVSEYLYNKIAHKKQTVGDLSCVVTGLLLGLNLSHTVPFFIPIIGGAFAIVVVKMVFGGLGQNFMNPALGARCFLLLAFTGPMTSFTFDGVSSATPLAVIKGGELYSDTMAMFTGRIAGTIGETSVIALLIGAIFLILMGVIDLRIPGTYILTFVVFIVLFGGHLTSGDLGQFVVQEVCGGGLILGAFFMATDYVTSPITPKGKIIYGIICGCLLGIFRMFGA
;
A
#
# COMPACT_ATOMS: atom_id res chain seq x y z
N LYS A 1 -55.51 41.29 17.90
CA LYS A 1 -55.17 41.00 16.50
C LYS A 1 -53.71 41.28 16.15
N ASN A 2 -52.73 40.95 16.98
CA ASN A 2 -51.31 41.18 16.63
C ASN A 2 -50.32 40.14 17.29
N VAL A 3 -50.82 38.95 17.55
CA VAL A 3 -49.96 37.91 18.17
C VAL A 3 -49.50 36.84 17.17
N ARG A 4 -50.03 36.83 15.95
CA ARG A 4 -49.72 35.80 14.94
C ARG A 4 -48.53 36.12 14.02
N LYS A 5 -47.96 37.33 14.10
CA LYS A 5 -46.86 37.71 13.20
C LYS A 5 -45.44 37.53 13.81
N ARG A 6 -45.34 37.13 15.06
CA ARG A 6 -44.03 37.05 15.73
C ARG A 6 -43.40 35.66 15.73
N TRP A 7 -44.11 34.66 15.23
CA TRP A 7 -43.58 33.27 15.16
C TRP A 7 -42.98 32.87 13.82
N ILE A 8 -42.98 33.76 12.80
CA ILE A 8 -42.42 33.48 11.48
C ILE A 8 -40.95 33.92 11.34
N ILE A 9 -40.40 34.66 12.31
CA ILE A 9 -38.99 35.14 12.26
C ILE A 9 -38.02 34.22 12.96
N VAL A 10 -38.47 33.12 13.58
CA VAL A 10 -37.59 32.15 14.29
C VAL A 10 -37.16 31.00 13.39
N SER A 11 -37.46 31.00 12.08
CA SER A 11 -37.06 29.91 11.17
C SER A 11 -35.76 30.15 10.40
N GLU A 12 -35.07 31.27 10.61
CA GLU A 12 -33.66 31.37 10.20
C GLU A 12 -32.76 30.88 11.34
N LEU A 13 -32.81 29.59 11.59
CA LEU A 13 -31.79 28.91 12.40
C LEU A 13 -30.46 29.04 11.66
N TYR A 14 -29.60 29.92 12.17
CA TYR A 14 -28.23 29.95 11.72
C TYR A 14 -27.63 28.54 11.91
N ASN A 15 -27.14 27.93 10.83
CA ASN A 15 -26.38 26.70 10.90
C ASN A 15 -25.07 26.97 11.67
N VAL A 16 -25.10 26.78 12.97
CA VAL A 16 -23.89 26.82 13.79
C VAL A 16 -23.16 25.51 13.57
N THR A 17 -22.09 25.57 12.81
CA THR A 17 -21.20 24.41 12.66
C THR A 17 -20.43 24.21 13.97
N SER A 18 -20.33 22.95 14.42
CA SER A 18 -19.45 22.60 15.56
C SER A 18 -18.01 23.05 15.29
N SER A 19 -17.33 23.57 16.32
CA SER A 19 -15.89 23.88 16.22
C SER A 19 -15.08 22.63 15.92
N PRO A 20 -13.97 22.74 15.18
CA PRO A 20 -13.32 23.96 14.75
C PRO A 20 -13.94 24.54 13.48
N HIS A 21 -14.11 25.86 13.42
CA HIS A 21 -14.61 26.57 12.24
C HIS A 21 -13.57 26.70 11.13
N ILE A 22 -12.30 26.46 11.43
CA ILE A 22 -11.19 26.46 10.48
C ILE A 22 -11.06 25.04 9.95
N ARG A 23 -11.27 24.85 8.64
CA ARG A 23 -11.11 23.58 7.94
C ARG A 23 -9.87 23.64 7.05
N ALA A 24 -9.10 22.56 7.00
CA ALA A 24 -8.05 22.40 6.01
C ALA A 24 -8.64 22.45 4.59
N LYS A 25 -7.89 23.01 3.64
CA LYS A 25 -8.29 23.06 2.23
C LYS A 25 -8.26 21.69 1.54
N ASP A 26 -7.59 20.73 2.17
CA ASP A 26 -7.43 19.38 1.62
C ASP A 26 -8.65 18.52 1.94
N SER A 27 -9.24 17.97 0.88
CA SER A 27 -10.31 16.97 0.97
C SER A 27 -9.71 15.57 0.90
N THR A 28 -10.41 14.59 1.48
CA THR A 28 -10.03 13.16 1.39
C THR A 28 -9.81 12.72 -0.06
N GLN A 29 -10.70 13.17 -0.96
CA GLN A 29 -10.59 12.88 -2.39
C GLN A 29 -9.28 13.40 -3.00
N ARG A 30 -8.84 14.62 -2.63
CA ARG A 30 -7.59 15.20 -3.12
C ARG A 30 -6.38 14.43 -2.63
N ILE A 31 -6.37 14.03 -1.36
CA ILE A 31 -5.30 13.21 -0.79
C ILE A 31 -5.21 11.86 -1.50
N MET A 32 -6.35 11.18 -1.70
CA MET A 32 -6.39 9.90 -2.43
C MET A 32 -5.92 10.06 -3.88
N LEU A 33 -6.27 11.18 -4.54
CA LEU A 33 -5.78 11.50 -5.88
C LEU A 33 -4.24 11.64 -5.91
N TYR A 34 -3.65 12.32 -4.92
CA TYR A 34 -2.19 12.45 -4.83
C TYR A 34 -1.52 11.08 -4.66
N VAL A 35 -2.10 10.18 -3.88
CA VAL A 35 -1.58 8.81 -3.74
C VAL A 35 -1.65 8.05 -5.08
N ILE A 36 -2.76 8.18 -5.83
CA ILE A 36 -2.88 7.56 -7.16
C ILE A 36 -1.79 8.11 -8.09
N ILE A 37 -1.61 9.44 -8.16
CA ILE A 37 -0.58 10.08 -9.00
C ILE A 37 0.81 9.59 -8.61
N ALA A 38 1.09 9.48 -7.31
CA ALA A 38 2.36 9.02 -6.80
C ALA A 38 2.68 7.55 -7.14
N LEU A 39 1.65 6.71 -7.29
CA LEU A 39 1.80 5.30 -7.69
C LEU A 39 1.88 5.11 -9.21
N LEU A 40 1.53 6.13 -10.01
CA LEU A 40 1.58 6.03 -11.49
C LEU A 40 2.97 5.64 -12.02
N PRO A 41 4.10 6.25 -11.58
CA PRO A 41 5.42 5.87 -12.07
C PRO A 41 5.71 4.38 -11.87
N ALA A 42 5.42 3.84 -10.69
CA ALA A 42 5.61 2.41 -10.40
C ALA A 42 4.66 1.52 -11.22
N THR A 43 3.41 1.96 -11.41
CA THR A 43 2.42 1.25 -12.23
C THR A 43 2.84 1.20 -13.69
N VAL A 44 3.23 2.34 -14.27
CA VAL A 44 3.68 2.43 -15.67
C VAL A 44 4.92 1.57 -15.89
N PHE A 45 5.88 1.66 -14.97
CA PHE A 45 7.09 0.85 -15.06
C PHE A 45 6.78 -0.67 -14.98
N GLY A 46 5.91 -1.06 -14.03
CA GLY A 46 5.47 -2.47 -13.91
C GLY A 46 4.77 -2.97 -15.17
N ILE A 47 3.96 -2.12 -15.85
CA ILE A 47 3.29 -2.47 -17.11
C ILE A 47 4.33 -2.62 -18.25
N ILE A 48 5.32 -1.73 -18.33
CA ILE A 48 6.38 -1.81 -19.32
C ILE A 48 7.20 -3.10 -19.13
N ASN A 49 7.49 -3.44 -17.88
CA ASN A 49 8.33 -4.58 -17.52
C ASN A 49 7.64 -5.94 -17.73
N PHE A 50 6.36 -6.05 -17.38
CA PHE A 50 5.59 -7.31 -17.42
C PHE A 50 4.54 -7.38 -18.52
N GLY A 51 4.40 -6.32 -19.31
CA GLY A 51 3.50 -6.28 -20.46
C GLY A 51 2.02 -6.08 -20.13
N PRO A 52 1.13 -6.28 -21.13
CA PRO A 52 -0.30 -5.95 -21.03
C PRO A 52 -1.05 -6.79 -19.99
N ARG A 53 -0.54 -7.96 -19.64
CA ARG A 53 -1.15 -8.80 -18.61
C ARG A 53 -1.06 -8.14 -17.23
N ALA A 54 0.04 -7.45 -16.92
CA ALA A 54 0.16 -6.68 -15.68
C ALA A 54 -0.88 -5.54 -15.61
N LEU A 55 -1.08 -4.82 -16.74
CA LEU A 55 -2.15 -3.83 -16.83
C LEU A 55 -3.52 -4.45 -16.55
N ALA A 56 -3.81 -5.61 -17.14
CA ALA A 56 -5.08 -6.30 -16.94
C ALA A 56 -5.29 -6.69 -15.47
N VAL A 57 -4.27 -7.20 -14.78
CA VAL A 57 -4.34 -7.55 -13.34
C VAL A 57 -4.65 -6.31 -12.49
N VAL A 58 -3.96 -5.19 -12.75
CA VAL A 58 -4.19 -3.92 -12.02
C VAL A 58 -5.61 -3.39 -12.28
N VAL A 59 -6.06 -3.37 -13.54
CA VAL A 59 -7.41 -2.91 -13.91
C VAL A 59 -8.49 -3.79 -13.27
N VAL A 60 -8.35 -5.11 -13.31
CA VAL A 60 -9.28 -6.06 -12.69
C VAL A 60 -9.32 -5.87 -11.18
N SER A 61 -8.18 -5.63 -10.53
CA SER A 61 -8.11 -5.35 -9.10
C SER A 61 -8.86 -4.07 -8.72
N ILE A 62 -8.64 -2.98 -9.47
CA ILE A 62 -9.36 -1.71 -9.26
C ILE A 62 -10.86 -1.88 -9.52
N ALA A 63 -11.24 -2.52 -10.62
CA ALA A 63 -12.64 -2.76 -10.97
C ALA A 63 -13.35 -3.60 -9.90
N SER A 64 -12.70 -4.65 -9.39
CA SER A 64 -13.23 -5.47 -8.31
C SER A 64 -13.49 -4.66 -7.04
N CYS A 65 -12.56 -3.79 -6.64
CA CYS A 65 -12.74 -2.91 -5.48
C CYS A 65 -13.90 -1.93 -5.68
N LEU A 66 -14.00 -1.30 -6.86
CA LEU A 66 -15.08 -0.37 -7.20
C LEU A 66 -16.46 -1.05 -7.17
N VAL A 67 -16.58 -2.20 -7.83
CA VAL A 67 -17.81 -2.98 -7.89
C VAL A 67 -18.22 -3.45 -6.50
N SER A 68 -17.29 -3.96 -5.71
CA SER A 68 -17.54 -4.45 -4.35
C SER A 68 -18.03 -3.33 -3.42
N GLU A 69 -17.44 -2.13 -3.49
CA GLU A 69 -17.88 -0.98 -2.69
C GLU A 69 -19.25 -0.48 -3.13
N TYR A 70 -19.48 -0.38 -4.44
CA TYR A 70 -20.78 0.02 -4.98
C TYR A 70 -21.89 -0.96 -4.56
N LEU A 71 -21.66 -2.27 -4.72
CA LEU A 71 -22.63 -3.29 -4.37
C LEU A 71 -22.90 -3.32 -2.86
N TYR A 72 -21.86 -3.25 -2.03
CA TYR A 72 -22.02 -3.21 -0.58
C TYR A 72 -22.88 -2.02 -0.14
N ASN A 73 -22.58 -0.80 -0.62
CA ASN A 73 -23.34 0.38 -0.27
C ASN A 73 -24.80 0.29 -0.74
N LYS A 74 -25.04 -0.30 -1.93
CA LYS A 74 -26.39 -0.51 -2.46
C LYS A 74 -27.18 -1.50 -1.62
N ILE A 75 -26.57 -2.65 -1.25
CA ILE A 75 -27.21 -3.69 -0.42
C ILE A 75 -27.45 -3.19 1.00
N ALA A 76 -26.49 -2.49 1.58
CA ALA A 76 -26.57 -1.95 2.93
C ALA A 76 -27.37 -0.64 3.03
N HIS A 77 -27.98 -0.18 1.94
CA HIS A 77 -28.72 1.10 1.85
C HIS A 77 -27.93 2.32 2.38
N LYS A 78 -26.60 2.32 2.21
CA LYS A 78 -25.72 3.41 2.61
C LYS A 78 -25.51 4.40 1.46
N LYS A 79 -25.06 5.62 1.80
CA LYS A 79 -24.62 6.61 0.80
C LYS A 79 -23.43 6.06 0.02
N GLN A 80 -23.39 6.31 -1.30
CA GLN A 80 -22.27 5.91 -2.14
C GLN A 80 -21.01 6.68 -1.78
N THR A 81 -19.92 5.94 -1.51
CA THR A 81 -18.61 6.47 -1.12
C THR A 81 -17.55 6.31 -2.21
N VAL A 82 -17.91 5.69 -3.33
CA VAL A 82 -17.00 5.44 -4.46
C VAL A 82 -16.27 6.70 -4.95
N GLY A 83 -16.90 7.87 -4.80
CA GLY A 83 -16.35 9.17 -5.19
C GLY A 83 -15.16 9.66 -4.35
N ASP A 84 -14.86 9.04 -3.20
CA ASP A 84 -13.71 9.39 -2.37
C ASP A 84 -12.36 8.84 -2.90
N LEU A 85 -12.38 8.02 -3.95
CA LEU A 85 -11.23 7.37 -4.59
C LEU A 85 -10.46 6.36 -3.73
N SER A 86 -10.88 6.12 -2.50
CA SER A 86 -10.16 5.21 -1.59
C SER A 86 -10.21 3.75 -2.06
N CYS A 87 -11.30 3.32 -2.71
CA CYS A 87 -11.39 1.99 -3.32
C CYS A 87 -10.45 1.85 -4.53
N VAL A 88 -10.22 2.94 -5.28
CA VAL A 88 -9.25 2.95 -6.39
C VAL A 88 -7.83 2.79 -5.85
N VAL A 89 -7.47 3.53 -4.79
CA VAL A 89 -6.16 3.39 -4.11
C VAL A 89 -5.98 1.96 -3.60
N THR A 90 -6.99 1.40 -2.93
CA THR A 90 -6.95 0.01 -2.42
C THR A 90 -6.74 -1.00 -3.55
N GLY A 91 -7.49 -0.87 -4.65
CA GLY A 91 -7.38 -1.75 -5.81
C GLY A 91 -6.04 -1.61 -6.52
N LEU A 92 -5.52 -0.38 -6.64
CA LEU A 92 -4.21 -0.11 -7.23
C LEU A 92 -3.09 -0.73 -6.37
N LEU A 93 -3.07 -0.48 -5.07
CA LEU A 93 -2.10 -1.06 -4.15
C LEU A 93 -2.19 -2.59 -4.13
N LEU A 94 -3.39 -3.17 -4.15
CA LEU A 94 -3.56 -4.61 -4.23
C LEU A 94 -2.99 -5.15 -5.54
N GLY A 95 -3.35 -4.57 -6.69
CA GLY A 95 -2.84 -4.98 -8.01
C GLY A 95 -1.32 -4.90 -8.11
N LEU A 96 -0.70 -3.85 -7.57
CA LEU A 96 0.75 -3.69 -7.50
C LEU A 96 1.44 -4.74 -6.61
N ASN A 97 0.74 -5.29 -5.64
CA ASN A 97 1.23 -6.37 -4.76
C ASN A 97 1.03 -7.78 -5.33
N LEU A 98 0.45 -7.91 -6.51
CA LEU A 98 0.26 -9.20 -7.18
C LEU A 98 1.32 -9.43 -8.26
N SER A 99 1.58 -10.71 -8.58
CA SER A 99 2.35 -11.09 -9.77
C SER A 99 1.47 -10.90 -11.02
N HIS A 100 2.08 -10.59 -12.15
CA HIS A 100 1.38 -10.51 -13.43
C HIS A 100 0.87 -11.88 -13.92
N THR A 101 1.40 -12.98 -13.36
CA THR A 101 1.03 -14.36 -13.73
C THR A 101 -0.23 -14.86 -13.07
N VAL A 102 -0.72 -14.17 -12.03
CA VAL A 102 -1.91 -14.64 -11.27
C VAL A 102 -3.14 -14.75 -12.17
N PRO A 103 -3.97 -15.78 -11.98
CA PRO A 103 -5.28 -15.86 -12.62
C PRO A 103 -6.19 -14.70 -12.19
N PHE A 104 -7.04 -14.21 -13.10
CA PHE A 104 -7.87 -13.01 -12.84
C PHE A 104 -8.91 -13.17 -11.72
N PHE A 105 -9.28 -14.39 -11.34
CA PHE A 105 -10.16 -14.59 -10.21
C PHE A 105 -9.50 -14.20 -8.86
N ILE A 106 -8.16 -14.25 -8.76
CA ILE A 106 -7.42 -13.88 -7.54
C ILE A 106 -7.57 -12.39 -7.22
N PRO A 107 -7.25 -11.43 -8.14
CA PRO A 107 -7.51 -10.01 -7.86
C PRO A 107 -9.00 -9.69 -7.65
N ILE A 108 -9.94 -10.46 -8.25
CA ILE A 108 -11.37 -10.28 -8.00
C ILE A 108 -11.72 -10.64 -6.55
N ILE A 109 -11.31 -11.81 -6.08
CA ILE A 109 -11.55 -12.26 -4.70
C ILE A 109 -10.83 -11.34 -3.71
N GLY A 110 -9.58 -10.97 -4.00
CA GLY A 110 -8.79 -10.08 -3.16
C GLY A 110 -9.40 -8.70 -3.02
N GLY A 111 -9.87 -8.10 -4.13
CA GLY A 111 -10.54 -6.79 -4.11
C GLY A 111 -11.87 -6.83 -3.34
N ALA A 112 -12.66 -7.88 -3.53
CA ALA A 112 -13.89 -8.07 -2.76
C ALA A 112 -13.60 -8.22 -1.25
N PHE A 113 -12.60 -9.02 -0.89
CA PHE A 113 -12.19 -9.20 0.50
C PHE A 113 -11.67 -7.88 1.12
N ALA A 114 -10.79 -7.16 0.41
CA ALA A 114 -10.25 -5.88 0.85
C ALA A 114 -11.35 -4.87 1.20
N ILE A 115 -12.33 -4.75 0.30
CA ILE A 115 -13.39 -3.77 0.45
C ILE A 115 -14.46 -4.24 1.41
N VAL A 116 -15.03 -5.43 1.21
CA VAL A 116 -16.17 -5.87 2.02
C VAL A 116 -15.72 -6.19 3.44
N VAL A 117 -14.72 -7.06 3.60
CA VAL A 117 -14.34 -7.57 4.91
C VAL A 117 -13.48 -6.57 5.68
N VAL A 118 -12.44 -6.01 5.08
CA VAL A 118 -11.47 -5.18 5.81
C VAL A 118 -11.95 -3.73 5.96
N LYS A 119 -12.65 -3.17 4.94
CA LYS A 119 -13.04 -1.76 4.96
C LYS A 119 -14.51 -1.56 5.37
N MET A 120 -15.46 -2.16 4.68
CA MET A 120 -16.88 -1.77 4.78
C MET A 120 -17.60 -2.36 5.99
N VAL A 121 -17.26 -3.57 6.42
CA VAL A 121 -17.85 -4.22 7.61
C VAL A 121 -17.56 -3.41 8.87
N PHE A 122 -16.39 -2.79 8.97
CA PHE A 122 -15.99 -1.97 10.11
C PHE A 122 -16.51 -0.52 10.06
N GLY A 123 -17.18 -0.10 8.99
CA GLY A 123 -17.80 1.23 8.88
C GLY A 123 -17.36 2.06 7.68
N GLY A 124 -16.41 1.61 6.89
CA GLY A 124 -15.89 2.29 5.70
C GLY A 124 -14.57 3.02 5.95
N LEU A 125 -14.29 4.03 5.13
CA LEU A 125 -13.05 4.81 5.23
C LEU A 125 -12.90 5.45 6.61
N GLY A 126 -11.75 5.27 7.23
CA GLY A 126 -11.43 5.79 8.56
C GLY A 126 -11.77 4.86 9.73
N GLN A 127 -12.44 3.72 9.49
CA GLN A 127 -12.84 2.76 10.51
C GLN A 127 -12.17 1.37 10.33
N ASN A 128 -11.39 1.18 9.29
CA ASN A 128 -10.69 -0.08 9.03
C ASN A 128 -9.58 -0.32 10.08
N PHE A 129 -9.51 -1.54 10.61
CA PHE A 129 -8.53 -1.94 11.63
C PHE A 129 -7.15 -2.26 11.07
N MET A 130 -7.04 -2.50 9.77
CA MET A 130 -5.79 -2.71 9.03
C MET A 130 -5.88 -2.10 7.63
N ASN A 131 -4.73 -1.97 6.97
CA ASN A 131 -4.70 -1.54 5.57
C ASN A 131 -5.42 -2.58 4.68
N PRO A 132 -6.45 -2.19 3.91
CA PRO A 132 -7.28 -3.14 3.16
C PRO A 132 -6.48 -3.92 2.09
N ALA A 133 -5.53 -3.28 1.41
CA ALA A 133 -4.71 -3.95 0.39
C ALA A 133 -3.77 -4.99 1.01
N LEU A 134 -3.16 -4.69 2.17
CA LEU A 134 -2.32 -5.65 2.89
C LEU A 134 -3.13 -6.79 3.48
N GLY A 135 -4.30 -6.51 4.06
CA GLY A 135 -5.21 -7.54 4.57
C GLY A 135 -5.63 -8.51 3.47
N ALA A 136 -5.97 -8.00 2.28
CA ALA A 136 -6.29 -8.83 1.12
C ALA A 136 -5.07 -9.62 0.63
N ARG A 137 -3.88 -9.02 0.54
CA ARG A 137 -2.66 -9.74 0.16
C ARG A 137 -2.36 -10.90 1.11
N CYS A 138 -2.48 -10.67 2.42
CA CYS A 138 -2.29 -11.71 3.43
C CYS A 138 -3.29 -12.85 3.27
N PHE A 139 -4.57 -12.53 3.10
CA PHE A 139 -5.62 -13.52 2.83
C PHE A 139 -5.35 -14.33 1.56
N LEU A 140 -5.01 -13.66 0.46
CA LEU A 140 -4.71 -14.32 -0.81
C LEU A 140 -3.48 -15.22 -0.74
N LEU A 141 -2.45 -14.81 0.00
CA LEU A 141 -1.24 -15.61 0.20
C LEU A 141 -1.54 -16.91 0.93
N LEU A 142 -2.42 -16.87 1.93
CA LEU A 142 -2.84 -18.06 2.68
C LEU A 142 -3.77 -18.96 1.88
N ALA A 143 -4.73 -18.36 1.14
CA ALA A 143 -5.73 -19.10 0.40
C ALA A 143 -5.22 -19.67 -0.94
N PHE A 144 -4.30 -18.98 -1.60
CA PHE A 144 -3.80 -19.28 -2.96
C PHE A 144 -2.28 -19.22 -3.04
N THR A 145 -1.59 -19.88 -2.11
CA THR A 145 -0.12 -19.82 -1.96
C THR A 145 0.62 -20.08 -3.27
N GLY A 146 0.28 -21.13 -4.03
CA GLY A 146 0.95 -21.49 -5.27
C GLY A 146 0.98 -20.34 -6.31
N PRO A 147 -0.16 -19.82 -6.77
CA PRO A 147 -0.21 -18.69 -7.70
C PRO A 147 0.39 -17.40 -7.13
N MET A 148 0.34 -17.18 -5.82
CA MET A 148 0.86 -15.97 -5.18
C MET A 148 2.38 -15.97 -5.01
N THR A 149 3.02 -17.12 -5.00
CA THR A 149 4.48 -17.29 -4.86
C THR A 149 5.19 -17.61 -6.18
N SER A 150 4.44 -17.80 -7.28
CA SER A 150 5.02 -18.03 -8.59
C SER A 150 5.32 -16.72 -9.30
N PHE A 151 6.59 -16.52 -9.63
CA PHE A 151 7.05 -15.33 -10.36
C PHE A 151 7.74 -15.76 -11.64
N THR A 152 7.43 -15.09 -12.75
CA THR A 152 8.11 -15.27 -14.01
C THR A 152 8.67 -13.94 -14.50
N PHE A 153 9.82 -13.98 -15.13
CA PHE A 153 10.44 -12.83 -15.79
C PHE A 153 11.00 -13.31 -17.14
N ASP A 154 10.73 -12.57 -18.21
CA ASP A 154 11.09 -12.95 -19.59
C ASP A 154 10.65 -14.37 -19.99
N GLY A 155 9.47 -14.79 -19.51
CA GLY A 155 8.91 -16.11 -19.81
C GLY A 155 9.56 -17.28 -19.04
N VAL A 156 10.54 -17.01 -18.20
CA VAL A 156 11.22 -18.02 -17.38
C VAL A 156 10.77 -17.86 -15.92
N SER A 157 10.40 -18.99 -15.30
CA SER A 157 10.17 -19.01 -13.85
C SER A 157 11.52 -18.86 -13.13
N SER A 158 11.66 -17.77 -12.39
CA SER A 158 12.88 -17.45 -11.65
C SER A 158 12.60 -17.14 -10.20
N ALA A 159 13.57 -17.42 -9.33
CA ALA A 159 13.52 -17.02 -7.94
C ALA A 159 13.57 -15.48 -7.86
N THR A 160 12.81 -14.90 -6.94
CA THR A 160 12.93 -13.47 -6.67
C THR A 160 14.30 -13.16 -6.06
N PRO A 161 14.86 -11.95 -6.24
CA PRO A 161 16.14 -11.59 -5.63
C PRO A 161 16.19 -11.89 -4.12
N LEU A 162 15.09 -11.63 -3.43
CA LEU A 162 14.98 -11.92 -1.99
C LEU A 162 15.07 -13.44 -1.68
N ALA A 163 14.52 -14.29 -2.55
CA ALA A 163 14.64 -15.75 -2.37
C ALA A 163 16.07 -16.24 -2.61
N VAL A 164 16.82 -15.64 -3.53
CA VAL A 164 18.25 -15.93 -3.76
C VAL A 164 19.07 -15.52 -2.54
N ILE A 165 18.86 -14.29 -2.03
CA ILE A 165 19.56 -13.77 -0.85
C ILE A 165 19.30 -14.68 0.37
N LYS A 166 18.06 -15.13 0.54
CA LYS A 166 17.67 -16.05 1.61
C LYS A 166 18.35 -17.41 1.50
N GLY A 167 18.74 -17.83 0.29
CA GLY A 167 19.56 -19.00 0.02
C GLY A 167 21.04 -18.86 0.38
N GLY A 168 21.46 -17.67 0.85
CA GLY A 168 22.84 -17.38 1.26
C GLY A 168 23.73 -16.81 0.14
N GLU A 169 23.18 -16.54 -1.02
CA GLU A 169 23.91 -15.96 -2.16
C GLU A 169 23.46 -14.50 -2.43
N LEU A 170 24.40 -13.63 -2.78
CA LEU A 170 24.06 -12.30 -3.23
C LEU A 170 23.49 -12.36 -4.65
N TYR A 171 22.49 -11.51 -4.93
CA TYR A 171 21.96 -11.38 -6.27
C TYR A 171 23.03 -10.76 -7.20
N SER A 172 23.21 -11.33 -8.37
CA SER A 172 24.32 -10.99 -9.28
C SER A 172 24.30 -9.56 -9.78
N ASP A 173 23.11 -8.96 -9.97
CA ASP A 173 22.94 -7.61 -10.52
C ASP A 173 22.11 -6.70 -9.61
N THR A 174 22.81 -6.01 -8.69
CA THR A 174 22.19 -5.02 -7.80
C THR A 174 21.57 -3.85 -8.58
N MET A 175 22.14 -3.49 -9.75
CA MET A 175 21.60 -2.40 -10.56
C MET A 175 20.26 -2.79 -11.19
N ALA A 176 20.06 -4.06 -11.53
CA ALA A 176 18.77 -4.58 -11.99
C ALA A 176 17.69 -4.44 -10.91
N MET A 177 18.04 -4.57 -9.63
CA MET A 177 17.09 -4.35 -8.52
C MET A 177 16.67 -2.87 -8.40
N PHE A 178 17.58 -1.93 -8.62
CA PHE A 178 17.23 -0.50 -8.63
C PHE A 178 16.36 -0.13 -9.83
N THR A 179 16.74 -0.59 -11.02
CA THR A 179 16.03 -0.30 -12.26
C THR A 179 14.74 -1.09 -12.40
N GLY A 180 14.62 -2.26 -11.73
CA GLY A 180 13.40 -3.05 -11.68
C GLY A 180 13.30 -4.17 -12.71
N ARG A 181 14.40 -4.59 -13.34
CA ARG A 181 14.45 -5.72 -14.27
C ARG A 181 14.67 -7.04 -13.52
N ILE A 182 13.72 -7.37 -12.64
CA ILE A 182 13.77 -8.53 -11.76
C ILE A 182 12.41 -9.23 -11.70
N ALA A 183 12.43 -10.52 -11.34
CA ALA A 183 11.22 -11.23 -11.00
C ALA A 183 10.63 -10.72 -9.67
N GLY A 184 9.34 -10.41 -9.65
CA GLY A 184 8.66 -9.89 -8.46
C GLY A 184 7.21 -9.55 -8.71
N THR A 185 6.59 -8.84 -7.78
CA THR A 185 5.25 -8.28 -7.96
C THR A 185 5.30 -7.05 -8.88
N ILE A 186 4.16 -6.68 -9.46
CA ILE A 186 4.08 -5.60 -10.46
C ILE A 186 4.64 -4.27 -9.92
N GLY A 187 4.40 -3.95 -8.65
CA GLY A 187 4.78 -2.68 -8.04
C GLY A 187 6.10 -2.68 -7.27
N GLU A 188 6.70 -3.85 -7.03
CA GLU A 188 7.94 -3.96 -6.23
C GLU A 188 9.22 -3.82 -7.05
N THR A 189 9.12 -3.90 -8.37
CA THR A 189 10.30 -4.10 -9.22
C THR A 189 11.20 -2.88 -9.28
N SER A 190 10.68 -1.67 -9.47
CA SER A 190 11.51 -0.46 -9.60
C SER A 190 11.51 0.39 -8.34
N VAL A 191 12.63 0.36 -7.62
CA VAL A 191 12.87 1.23 -6.46
C VAL A 191 12.84 2.70 -6.86
N ILE A 192 13.42 3.04 -8.02
CA ILE A 192 13.48 4.42 -8.52
C ILE A 192 12.08 4.98 -8.75
N ALA A 193 11.21 4.21 -9.41
CA ALA A 193 9.84 4.64 -9.69
C ALA A 193 9.03 4.86 -8.40
N LEU A 194 9.21 3.99 -7.40
CA LEU A 194 8.59 4.15 -6.08
C LEU A 194 9.12 5.38 -5.32
N LEU A 195 10.44 5.63 -5.37
CA LEU A 195 11.03 6.80 -4.71
C LEU A 195 10.55 8.11 -5.35
N ILE A 196 10.38 8.18 -6.66
CA ILE A 196 9.79 9.35 -7.33
C ILE A 196 8.40 9.64 -6.76
N GLY A 197 7.55 8.63 -6.65
CA GLY A 197 6.22 8.77 -6.05
C GLY A 197 6.28 9.15 -4.57
N ALA A 198 7.18 8.56 -3.79
CA ALA A 198 7.37 8.86 -2.38
C ALA A 198 7.81 10.33 -2.17
N ILE A 199 8.78 10.81 -2.95
CA ILE A 199 9.23 12.21 -2.91
C ILE A 199 8.07 13.16 -3.24
N PHE A 200 7.27 12.84 -4.26
CA PHE A 200 6.08 13.62 -4.60
C PHE A 200 5.12 13.74 -3.40
N LEU A 201 4.81 12.64 -2.70
CA LEU A 201 3.90 12.66 -1.54
C LEU A 201 4.49 13.44 -0.35
N ILE A 202 5.80 13.39 -0.15
CA ILE A 202 6.50 14.16 0.89
C ILE A 202 6.42 15.66 0.58
N LEU A 203 6.67 16.05 -0.67
CA LEU A 203 6.59 17.44 -1.11
C LEU A 203 5.18 18.02 -1.01
N MET A 204 4.15 17.19 -1.26
CA MET A 204 2.76 17.55 -1.07
C MET A 204 2.31 17.54 0.40
N GLY A 205 3.19 17.16 1.34
CA GLY A 205 2.86 17.09 2.77
C GLY A 205 1.88 15.98 3.14
N VAL A 206 1.68 14.99 2.25
CA VAL A 206 0.78 13.86 2.50
C VAL A 206 1.42 12.82 3.42
N ILE A 207 2.72 12.62 3.33
CA ILE A 207 3.46 11.62 4.11
C ILE A 207 4.45 12.30 5.06
N ASP A 208 4.49 11.83 6.31
CA ASP A 208 5.48 12.20 7.31
C ASP A 208 6.66 11.21 7.25
N LEU A 209 7.87 11.71 7.01
CA LEU A 209 9.10 10.92 6.93
C LEU A 209 9.44 10.12 8.19
N ARG A 210 8.83 10.43 9.34
CA ARG A 210 9.10 9.74 10.60
C ARG A 210 8.78 8.25 10.53
N ILE A 211 7.70 7.86 9.83
CA ILE A 211 7.32 6.45 9.70
C ILE A 211 8.29 5.72 8.76
N PRO A 212 8.39 6.07 7.46
CA PRO A 212 9.27 5.33 6.55
C PRO A 212 10.75 5.43 6.93
N GLY A 213 11.19 6.58 7.46
CA GLY A 213 12.58 6.77 7.88
C GLY A 213 12.96 5.87 9.05
N THR A 214 12.16 5.83 10.12
CA THR A 214 12.42 4.95 11.26
C THR A 214 12.25 3.49 10.90
N TYR A 215 11.29 3.14 10.03
CA TYR A 215 11.08 1.79 9.56
C TYR A 215 12.31 1.25 8.82
N ILE A 216 12.79 1.99 7.80
CA ILE A 216 13.94 1.57 7.00
C ILE A 216 15.21 1.57 7.85
N LEU A 217 15.44 2.62 8.67
CA LEU A 217 16.61 2.70 9.53
C LEU A 217 16.68 1.51 10.50
N THR A 218 15.59 1.22 11.18
CA THR A 218 15.54 0.09 12.13
C THR A 218 15.76 -1.25 11.42
N PHE A 219 15.17 -1.42 10.23
CA PHE A 219 15.37 -2.60 9.42
C PHE A 219 16.85 -2.78 9.01
N VAL A 220 17.51 -1.70 8.55
CA VAL A 220 18.94 -1.71 8.21
C VAL A 220 19.79 -2.06 9.41
N VAL A 221 19.55 -1.44 10.57
CA VAL A 221 20.27 -1.76 11.81
C VAL A 221 20.08 -3.22 12.19
N PHE A 222 18.85 -3.74 12.09
CA PHE A 222 18.56 -5.14 12.39
C PHE A 222 19.33 -6.11 11.48
N ILE A 223 19.34 -5.83 10.17
CA ILE A 223 20.07 -6.66 9.20
C ILE A 223 21.60 -6.60 9.44
N VAL A 224 22.15 -5.44 9.73
CA VAL A 224 23.59 -5.30 10.03
C VAL A 224 23.97 -6.09 11.29
N LEU A 225 23.10 -6.11 12.30
CA LEU A 225 23.38 -6.82 13.56
C LEU A 225 23.22 -8.33 13.44
N PHE A 226 22.20 -8.79 12.69
CA PHE A 226 21.80 -10.20 12.69
C PHE A 226 22.00 -10.91 11.34
N GLY A 227 22.18 -10.18 10.23
CA GLY A 227 22.25 -10.72 8.87
C GLY A 227 23.66 -11.04 8.38
N GLY A 228 24.70 -10.47 8.97
CA GLY A 228 26.08 -10.55 8.46
C GLY A 228 26.70 -11.96 8.44
N HIS A 229 26.07 -12.94 9.07
CA HIS A 229 26.48 -14.35 9.04
C HIS A 229 25.79 -15.18 7.95
N LEU A 230 24.80 -14.61 7.27
CA LEU A 230 24.01 -15.32 6.25
C LEU A 230 24.63 -15.25 4.86
N THR A 231 25.55 -14.31 4.63
CA THR A 231 26.22 -14.15 3.33
C THR A 231 27.73 -14.14 3.48
N SER A 232 28.42 -14.85 2.59
CA SER A 232 29.88 -14.84 2.45
C SER A 232 30.39 -13.62 1.66
N GLY A 233 29.51 -12.68 1.29
CA GLY A 233 29.82 -11.53 0.44
C GLY A 233 29.94 -10.20 1.20
N ASP A 234 29.98 -9.09 0.44
CA ASP A 234 30.04 -7.74 0.99
C ASP A 234 28.75 -7.38 1.75
N LEU A 235 28.89 -7.08 3.05
CA LEU A 235 27.79 -6.66 3.93
C LEU A 235 27.05 -5.43 3.37
N GLY A 236 27.77 -4.49 2.75
CA GLY A 236 27.18 -3.30 2.15
C GLY A 236 26.24 -3.65 1.01
N GLN A 237 26.67 -4.54 0.11
CA GLN A 237 25.85 -5.02 -1.00
C GLN A 237 24.63 -5.79 -0.50
N PHE A 238 24.81 -6.63 0.51
CA PHE A 238 23.71 -7.38 1.15
C PHE A 238 22.63 -6.46 1.70
N VAL A 239 23.01 -5.43 2.48
CA VAL A 239 22.06 -4.45 3.03
C VAL A 239 21.31 -3.70 1.93
N VAL A 240 22.00 -3.28 0.88
CA VAL A 240 21.38 -2.57 -0.26
C VAL A 240 20.36 -3.48 -0.96
N GLN A 241 20.72 -4.72 -1.22
CA GLN A 241 19.81 -5.69 -1.87
C GLN A 241 18.60 -6.01 -1.00
N GLU A 242 18.76 -6.15 0.31
CA GLU A 242 17.66 -6.36 1.25
C GLU A 242 16.72 -5.16 1.33
N VAL A 243 17.24 -3.94 1.26
CA VAL A 243 16.41 -2.72 1.24
C VAL A 243 15.67 -2.57 -0.09
N CYS A 244 16.30 -2.91 -1.20
CA CYS A 244 15.72 -2.79 -2.54
C CYS A 244 14.76 -3.94 -2.89
N GLY A 245 14.90 -5.10 -2.22
CA GLY A 245 14.09 -6.29 -2.48
C GLY A 245 12.80 -6.36 -1.67
N GLY A 246 11.86 -7.18 -2.16
CA GLY A 246 10.71 -7.64 -1.39
C GLY A 246 9.72 -6.58 -0.95
N GLY A 247 9.55 -5.49 -1.71
CA GLY A 247 8.49 -4.51 -1.49
C GLY A 247 8.64 -3.64 -0.24
N LEU A 248 9.83 -3.59 0.39
CA LEU A 248 10.04 -2.74 1.57
C LEU A 248 9.72 -1.26 1.26
N ILE A 249 10.17 -0.75 0.14
CA ILE A 249 9.96 0.66 -0.25
C ILE A 249 8.47 0.94 -0.46
N LEU A 250 7.76 0.07 -1.19
CA LEU A 250 6.31 0.19 -1.38
C LEU A 250 5.58 0.13 -0.02
N GLY A 251 5.95 -0.83 0.83
CA GLY A 251 5.39 -0.99 2.16
C GLY A 251 5.63 0.20 3.08
N ALA A 252 6.86 0.71 3.14
CA ALA A 252 7.24 1.79 4.04
C ALA A 252 6.62 3.14 3.67
N PHE A 253 6.57 3.48 2.38
CA PHE A 253 6.12 4.81 1.92
C PHE A 253 4.63 4.87 1.59
N PHE A 254 4.01 3.78 1.13
CA PHE A 254 2.63 3.82 0.63
C PHE A 254 1.63 3.02 1.47
N MET A 255 2.11 2.08 2.30
CA MET A 255 1.23 1.23 3.09
C MET A 255 1.32 1.48 4.59
N ALA A 256 2.52 1.63 5.14
CA ALA A 256 2.72 1.91 6.57
C ALA A 256 2.32 3.35 6.94
N THR A 257 2.23 4.25 5.96
CA THR A 257 1.81 5.64 6.13
C THR A 257 0.30 5.86 5.96
N ASP A 258 -0.49 4.79 5.92
CA ASP A 258 -1.95 4.89 5.86
C ASP A 258 -2.48 5.63 7.10
N TYR A 259 -3.25 6.70 6.86
CA TYR A 259 -3.75 7.59 7.92
C TYR A 259 -4.64 6.91 8.95
N VAL A 260 -5.33 5.84 8.55
CA VAL A 260 -6.28 5.14 9.43
C VAL A 260 -5.56 4.22 10.40
N THR A 261 -4.51 3.55 9.94
CA THR A 261 -3.82 2.50 10.70
C THR A 261 -2.52 2.96 11.33
N SER A 262 -2.02 4.15 10.97
CA SER A 262 -0.80 4.72 11.54
C SER A 262 -1.06 5.63 12.74
N PRO A 263 -0.12 5.73 13.70
CA PRO A 263 -0.24 6.63 14.85
C PRO A 263 -0.25 8.10 14.45
N ILE A 264 -1.02 8.91 15.18
CA ILE A 264 -1.14 10.36 14.94
C ILE A 264 0.03 11.12 15.58
N THR A 265 0.48 10.69 16.78
CA THR A 265 1.49 11.41 17.56
C THR A 265 2.90 11.23 16.99
N PRO A 266 3.79 12.25 17.05
CA PRO A 266 5.15 12.14 16.55
C PRO A 266 5.95 10.99 17.18
N LYS A 267 5.83 10.81 18.50
CA LYS A 267 6.48 9.69 19.22
C LYS A 267 5.90 8.35 18.82
N GLY A 268 4.56 8.26 18.66
CA GLY A 268 3.89 7.04 18.18
C GLY A 268 4.35 6.63 16.80
N LYS A 269 4.54 7.57 15.87
CA LYS A 269 5.06 7.31 14.52
C LYS A 269 6.46 6.67 14.54
N ILE A 270 7.34 7.17 15.40
CA ILE A 270 8.70 6.63 15.57
C ILE A 270 8.63 5.20 16.13
N ILE A 271 7.88 4.98 17.20
CA ILE A 271 7.72 3.65 17.83
C ILE A 271 7.13 2.67 16.84
N TYR A 272 6.11 3.08 16.10
CA TYR A 272 5.46 2.25 15.07
C TYR A 272 6.47 1.85 13.97
N GLY A 273 7.25 2.80 13.45
CA GLY A 273 8.30 2.52 12.47
C GLY A 273 9.36 1.54 12.99
N ILE A 274 9.80 1.69 14.26
CA ILE A 274 10.75 0.77 14.90
C ILE A 274 10.15 -0.64 14.98
N ILE A 275 8.92 -0.78 15.44
CA ILE A 275 8.26 -2.09 15.54
C ILE A 275 8.13 -2.74 14.16
N CYS A 276 7.69 -1.99 13.14
CA CYS A 276 7.59 -2.51 11.78
C CYS A 276 8.96 -2.96 11.23
N GLY A 277 10.02 -2.17 11.46
CA GLY A 277 11.37 -2.50 11.03
C GLY A 277 11.93 -3.77 11.70
N CYS A 278 11.75 -3.89 13.02
CA CYS A 278 12.14 -5.09 13.77
C CYS A 278 11.37 -6.34 13.30
N LEU A 279 10.04 -6.25 13.16
CA LEU A 279 9.22 -7.37 12.70
C LEU A 279 9.62 -7.81 11.29
N LEU A 280 9.82 -6.87 10.37
CA LEU A 280 10.27 -7.22 9.03
C LEU A 280 11.65 -7.91 9.06
N GLY A 281 12.58 -7.39 9.86
CA GLY A 281 13.91 -8.02 10.05
C GLY A 281 13.80 -9.44 10.58
N ILE A 282 12.97 -9.67 11.59
CA ILE A 282 12.73 -11.01 12.14
C ILE A 282 12.17 -11.95 11.06
N PHE A 283 11.12 -11.52 10.33
CA PHE A 283 10.52 -12.37 9.30
C PHE A 283 11.46 -12.66 8.13
N ARG A 284 12.33 -11.71 7.76
CA ARG A 284 13.28 -11.93 6.67
C ARG A 284 14.44 -12.82 7.07
N MET A 285 14.95 -12.69 8.31
CA MET A 285 16.10 -13.47 8.78
C MET A 285 15.71 -14.86 9.30
N PHE A 286 14.58 -14.97 9.98
CA PHE A 286 14.20 -16.20 10.70
C PHE A 286 12.88 -16.83 10.17
N GLY A 287 12.13 -16.13 9.34
CA GLY A 287 10.90 -16.67 8.73
C GLY A 287 11.23 -17.74 7.67
N ALA A 288 10.47 -18.83 7.65
CA ALA A 288 10.59 -19.91 6.67
C ALA A 288 10.16 -19.48 5.28
#